data_6eb1eab9ea6a3fa37d16558ecac4893e
#
_entry.id   6eb1eab9ea6a3fa37d16558ecac4893e
#
_cell.length_a   1.000
_cell.length_b   1.000
_cell.length_c   1.000
_cell.angle_alpha   90.00
_cell.angle_beta   90.00
_cell.angle_gamma   90.00
#
_symmetry.space_group_name_H-M   'P 1'
#
loop_
_entity.id
_entity.type
_entity.pdbx_description
1 polymer ?
#
loop_
_entity_poly.entity_id
_entity_poly.type
_entity_poly.pdbx_seq_one_letter_code
_entity_poly.pdbx_strand_id
1 'polypeptide(L)'
;MLATGQWVKIAVTEAGIYRLDYSRLKEMGFTDPASVVLYGNNAGQLSFLNNGTAPDDLKKIACRAEKGTDGVFNEGDYLLFYCDATNRWMNDPGPGDYRFVRHHYSDTAWYFLTSQPGGALLVQTETPPAASPSNLSSSTDLYMRHEREELNLIRSGREWYQQLVPGAQNSIGPGFTDLVAGEKIHYSIRVAARSDTQTSFILRQGSEIIKTITVPAVTMTDINGVYAATTTVSDSILSSSGSPAFSLTFSSGGNMAATGYADFADFKARASLVWRDKYLFISDRRSVGASAVTRFTVEGSSSLIIWDITNPSVPLAMQTTTSSGNTLFIAATDSLRRFLAFSLAQVKQPVKSVPVANQNLHAFLPAGMIIVTHPLFLAYAENLASMHFAEDGLTSVIVTPQQVYNEFSGGIPDAVAIRNFIRMMRDRGLETGPQLRYLLLLGDGSYENKTPPPGNSSFIPTWQSVNSTIGVLSFTSDDFYGLLDEGEGEADGFLDIGIGRLPAFGPLSFRTERG
;
A
#
# COMPACT_ATOMS: atom_id res chain seq x y z
N MET A 1 13.59 1.00 17.57
CA MET A 1 14.21 2.21 16.96
C MET A 1 13.84 3.50 17.70
N LEU A 2 12.61 3.80 17.92
CA LEU A 2 12.07 5.11 18.34
C LEU A 2 12.30 5.49 19.81
N ALA A 3 13.15 4.77 20.56
CA ALA A 3 13.28 4.88 22.01
C ALA A 3 13.83 6.23 22.51
N THR A 4 14.69 6.87 21.74
CA THR A 4 15.37 8.11 22.13
C THR A 4 15.59 9.03 20.94
N GLY A 5 15.90 10.28 21.20
CA GLY A 5 16.22 11.27 20.16
C GLY A 5 15.01 12.03 19.66
N GLN A 6 15.25 12.91 18.70
CA GLN A 6 14.21 13.63 17.99
C GLN A 6 13.76 12.82 16.79
N TRP A 7 12.46 12.62 16.66
CA TRP A 7 11.87 11.93 15.51
C TRP A 7 10.78 12.77 14.87
N VAL A 8 10.80 12.79 13.54
CA VAL A 8 9.77 13.40 12.70
C VAL A 8 9.38 12.39 11.63
N LYS A 9 8.10 12.16 11.40
CA LYS A 9 7.63 11.36 10.26
C LYS A 9 7.06 12.24 9.16
N ILE A 10 7.31 11.84 7.92
CA ILE A 10 6.87 12.50 6.70
C ILE A 10 5.94 11.58 5.91
N ALA A 11 4.91 12.18 5.30
CA ALA A 11 3.88 11.47 4.56
C ALA A 11 4.13 11.53 3.05
N VAL A 12 3.95 10.41 2.37
CA VAL A 12 3.98 10.30 0.91
C VAL A 12 2.76 9.52 0.41
N THR A 13 2.21 9.89 -0.73
CA THR A 13 0.98 9.32 -1.28
C THR A 13 1.17 8.57 -2.60
N GLU A 14 2.33 8.72 -3.23
CA GLU A 14 2.61 8.12 -4.53
C GLU A 14 4.04 7.59 -4.57
N ALA A 15 4.29 6.58 -5.41
CA ALA A 15 5.64 6.12 -5.68
C ALA A 15 6.46 7.19 -6.44
N GLY A 16 7.76 7.25 -6.18
CA GLY A 16 8.67 8.17 -6.87
C GLY A 16 9.83 8.66 -6.03
N ILE A 17 10.55 9.61 -6.59
CA ILE A 17 11.67 10.27 -5.91
C ILE A 17 11.15 11.49 -5.16
N TYR A 18 11.54 11.59 -3.90
CA TYR A 18 11.20 12.70 -3.02
C TYR A 18 12.44 13.47 -2.62
N ARG A 19 12.23 14.76 -2.37
CA ARG A 19 13.26 15.71 -1.99
C ARG A 19 13.01 16.25 -0.59
N LEU A 20 14.06 16.31 0.22
CA LEU A 20 14.11 16.98 1.52
C LEU A 20 15.18 18.03 1.48
N ASP A 21 14.77 19.30 1.43
CA ASP A 21 15.67 20.45 1.42
C ASP A 21 16.32 20.64 2.79
N TYR A 22 17.56 21.15 2.80
CA TYR A 22 18.27 21.51 4.02
C TYR A 22 17.46 22.47 4.90
N SER A 23 16.89 23.53 4.30
CA SER A 23 16.00 24.47 4.98
C SER A 23 14.78 23.77 5.60
N ARG A 24 14.17 22.83 4.88
CA ARG A 24 13.02 22.07 5.37
C ARG A 24 13.36 21.18 6.56
N LEU A 25 14.55 20.57 6.56
CA LEU A 25 15.06 19.82 7.72
C LEU A 25 15.28 20.73 8.94
N LYS A 26 15.78 21.95 8.73
CA LYS A 26 15.88 22.98 9.79
C LYS A 26 14.51 23.35 10.36
N GLU A 27 13.51 23.58 9.52
CA GLU A 27 12.13 23.86 9.94
C GLU A 27 11.52 22.72 10.76
N MET A 28 11.89 21.47 10.47
CA MET A 28 11.50 20.30 11.26
C MET A 28 12.23 20.21 12.61
N GLY A 29 13.17 21.13 12.89
CA GLY A 29 13.90 21.21 14.16
C GLY A 29 15.24 20.49 14.17
N PHE A 30 15.74 19.95 13.06
CA PHE A 30 17.06 19.32 13.01
C PHE A 30 18.15 20.40 13.02
N THR A 31 18.91 20.46 14.11
CA THR A 31 20.00 21.45 14.28
C THR A 31 21.16 21.18 13.32
N ASP A 32 21.41 19.92 13.01
CA ASP A 32 22.40 19.46 12.03
C ASP A 32 21.73 18.59 10.95
N PRO A 33 21.24 19.18 9.85
CA PRO A 33 20.64 18.44 8.75
C PRO A 33 21.56 17.41 8.08
N ALA A 34 22.87 17.57 8.16
CA ALA A 34 23.84 16.64 7.58
C ALA A 34 23.86 15.29 8.33
N SER A 35 23.44 15.28 9.60
CA SER A 35 23.34 14.06 10.40
C SER A 35 22.00 13.33 10.25
N VAL A 36 21.07 13.84 9.45
CA VAL A 36 19.74 13.27 9.30
C VAL A 36 19.79 11.93 8.58
N VAL A 37 19.10 10.93 9.16
CA VAL A 37 18.93 9.58 8.63
C VAL A 37 17.45 9.34 8.38
N LEU A 38 17.13 8.74 7.24
CA LEU A 38 15.78 8.34 6.87
C LEU A 38 15.55 6.86 7.21
N TYR A 39 14.37 6.58 7.76
CA TYR A 39 13.89 5.25 8.10
C TYR A 39 12.51 4.98 7.51
N GLY A 40 12.20 3.71 7.27
CA GLY A 40 10.91 3.22 6.82
C GLY A 40 10.94 1.71 6.69
N ASN A 41 9.89 1.10 6.14
CA ASN A 41 9.90 -0.33 5.85
C ASN A 41 9.42 -0.68 4.44
N ASN A 42 8.85 0.26 3.69
CA ASN A 42 8.32 0.07 2.33
C ASN A 42 7.36 -1.14 2.21
N ALA A 43 6.67 -1.50 3.29
CA ALA A 43 5.95 -2.77 3.38
C ALA A 43 4.69 -2.82 2.49
N GLY A 44 4.00 -1.68 2.32
CA GLY A 44 2.64 -1.68 1.76
C GLY A 44 1.68 -2.46 2.66
N GLN A 45 0.67 -3.11 2.11
CA GLN A 45 -0.25 -3.97 2.86
C GLN A 45 0.51 -5.16 3.45
N LEU A 46 0.46 -5.33 4.76
CA LEU A 46 1.02 -6.49 5.44
C LEU A 46 0.21 -7.74 5.12
N SER A 47 0.85 -8.91 5.16
CA SER A 47 0.19 -10.19 4.94
C SER A 47 -0.86 -10.47 6.03
N PHE A 48 -2.07 -10.80 5.62
CA PHE A 48 -3.09 -11.27 6.56
C PHE A 48 -2.77 -12.65 7.15
N LEU A 49 -1.94 -13.44 6.49
CA LEU A 49 -1.44 -14.70 7.03
C LEU A 49 -0.21 -14.48 7.90
N ASN A 50 -0.11 -15.21 8.99
CA ASN A 50 1.08 -15.28 9.85
C ASN A 50 2.16 -16.15 9.19
N ASN A 51 2.90 -15.57 8.24
CA ASN A 51 3.89 -16.29 7.44
C ASN A 51 5.36 -15.87 7.71
N GLY A 52 5.59 -15.23 8.85
CA GLY A 52 6.93 -14.81 9.27
C GLY A 52 7.58 -13.70 8.43
N THR A 53 6.89 -13.13 7.44
CA THR A 53 7.47 -12.11 6.52
C THR A 53 7.19 -10.67 6.91
N ALA A 54 6.50 -10.43 8.03
CA ALA A 54 6.19 -9.08 8.48
C ALA A 54 7.47 -8.32 8.86
N PRO A 55 7.59 -7.03 8.48
CA PRO A 55 8.71 -6.23 8.94
C PRO A 55 8.62 -6.03 10.45
N ASP A 56 9.74 -6.21 11.12
CA ASP A 56 9.91 -5.92 12.53
C ASP A 56 10.76 -4.65 12.67
N ASP A 57 10.14 -3.58 13.19
CA ASP A 57 10.72 -2.24 13.34
C ASP A 57 11.09 -1.53 12.00
N LEU A 58 11.69 -0.37 12.11
CA LEU A 58 12.09 0.51 11.00
C LEU A 58 13.48 0.15 10.48
N LYS A 59 13.68 0.27 9.16
CA LYS A 59 14.97 0.08 8.49
C LYS A 59 15.48 1.38 7.88
N LYS A 60 16.80 1.55 7.79
CA LYS A 60 17.38 2.69 7.09
C LYS A 60 17.01 2.67 5.61
N ILE A 61 16.65 3.83 5.09
CA ILE A 61 16.38 4.07 3.67
C ILE A 61 17.55 4.85 3.10
N ALA A 62 18.08 4.40 1.96
CA ALA A 62 19.19 5.08 1.33
C ALA A 62 18.75 6.39 0.65
N CYS A 63 19.57 7.41 0.83
CA CYS A 63 19.38 8.75 0.27
C CYS A 63 20.57 9.13 -0.60
N ARG A 64 20.35 9.98 -1.60
CA ARG A 64 21.40 10.66 -2.33
C ARG A 64 21.44 12.13 -1.87
N ALA A 65 22.57 12.58 -1.36
CA ALA A 65 22.77 13.97 -1.02
C ALA A 65 23.23 14.74 -2.27
N GLU A 66 22.42 15.69 -2.70
CA GLU A 66 22.79 16.68 -3.72
C GLU A 66 23.40 17.87 -3.00
N LYS A 67 24.70 17.98 -3.12
CA LYS A 67 25.51 19.05 -2.52
C LYS A 67 25.98 19.99 -3.61
N GLY A 68 26.04 21.26 -3.30
CA GLY A 68 26.59 22.25 -4.19
C GLY A 68 28.05 21.96 -4.59
N THR A 69 28.71 22.94 -5.17
CA THR A 69 30.09 22.80 -5.67
C THR A 69 31.14 22.68 -4.56
N ASP A 70 30.79 23.02 -3.32
CA ASP A 70 31.68 22.94 -2.15
C ASP A 70 31.69 21.53 -1.51
N GLY A 71 30.75 20.64 -1.89
CA GLY A 71 30.65 19.28 -1.38
C GLY A 71 30.20 19.19 0.08
N VAL A 72 29.83 20.30 0.72
CA VAL A 72 29.29 20.37 2.08
C VAL A 72 27.79 20.45 2.02
N PHE A 73 27.08 19.67 2.84
CA PHE A 73 25.62 19.71 2.90
C PHE A 73 25.15 20.94 3.68
N ASN A 74 24.67 21.96 2.99
CA ASN A 74 24.31 23.25 3.55
C ASN A 74 23.08 23.89 2.85
N GLU A 75 22.82 25.17 3.07
CA GLU A 75 21.65 25.87 2.51
C GLU A 75 21.64 25.81 0.98
N GLY A 76 20.50 25.41 0.42
CA GLY A 76 20.31 25.15 -1.02
C GLY A 76 20.43 23.68 -1.41
N ASP A 77 21.03 22.84 -0.57
CA ASP A 77 21.21 21.41 -0.79
C ASP A 77 19.99 20.59 -0.35
N TYR A 78 19.95 19.33 -0.80
CA TYR A 78 18.83 18.46 -0.50
C TYR A 78 19.20 16.97 -0.54
N LEU A 79 18.39 16.18 0.15
CA LEU A 79 18.42 14.72 0.06
C LEU A 79 17.36 14.24 -0.93
N LEU A 80 17.71 13.29 -1.79
CA LEU A 80 16.80 12.53 -2.65
C LEU A 80 16.67 11.11 -2.11
N PHE A 81 15.45 10.58 -2.13
CA PHE A 81 15.17 9.20 -1.73
C PHE A 81 13.98 8.65 -2.50
N TYR A 82 13.96 7.34 -2.67
CA TYR A 82 12.83 6.65 -3.30
C TYR A 82 11.80 6.24 -2.26
N CYS A 83 10.53 6.41 -2.60
CA CYS A 83 9.39 5.90 -1.84
C CYS A 83 8.54 4.99 -2.73
N ASP A 84 8.11 3.86 -2.19
CA ASP A 84 7.07 3.04 -2.82
C ASP A 84 5.68 3.50 -2.34
N ALA A 85 4.65 3.31 -3.17
CA ALA A 85 3.27 3.57 -2.79
C ALA A 85 2.72 2.44 -1.93
N THR A 86 1.67 2.73 -1.15
CA THR A 86 0.93 1.71 -0.39
C THR A 86 0.21 0.74 -1.31
N ASN A 87 -0.42 1.27 -2.38
CA ASN A 87 -1.06 0.51 -3.45
C ASN A 87 -0.06 0.27 -4.58
N ARG A 88 0.20 -0.97 -4.95
CA ARG A 88 1.24 -1.28 -5.94
C ARG A 88 1.07 -2.61 -6.66
N TRP A 89 1.68 -2.69 -7.82
CA TRP A 89 1.88 -3.96 -8.51
C TRP A 89 3.08 -4.70 -7.92
N MET A 90 2.87 -5.94 -7.55
CA MET A 90 3.91 -6.82 -7.03
C MET A 90 4.13 -7.99 -7.98
N ASN A 91 5.39 -8.38 -8.14
CA ASN A 91 5.73 -9.61 -8.86
C ASN A 91 5.19 -10.80 -8.08
N ASP A 92 4.36 -11.61 -8.73
CA ASP A 92 3.91 -12.88 -8.17
C ASP A 92 4.99 -13.94 -8.44
N PRO A 93 5.56 -14.58 -7.43
CA PRO A 93 6.56 -15.64 -7.61
C PRO A 93 5.99 -16.91 -8.26
N GLY A 94 4.65 -17.03 -8.42
CA GLY A 94 3.98 -18.13 -9.09
C GLY A 94 4.22 -18.14 -10.61
N PRO A 95 3.19 -18.17 -11.48
CA PRO A 95 3.34 -18.27 -12.93
C PRO A 95 3.96 -17.06 -13.62
N GLY A 96 4.65 -16.23 -12.87
CA GLY A 96 5.48 -15.17 -13.40
C GLY A 96 4.71 -13.93 -13.86
N ASP A 97 3.64 -13.56 -13.18
CA ASP A 97 2.87 -12.37 -13.49
C ASP A 97 2.88 -11.35 -12.35
N TYR A 98 2.39 -10.15 -12.59
CA TYR A 98 2.18 -9.14 -11.57
C TYR A 98 0.74 -9.17 -11.08
N ARG A 99 0.56 -9.03 -9.75
CA ARG A 99 -0.74 -8.78 -9.13
C ARG A 99 -0.76 -7.40 -8.49
N PHE A 100 -1.88 -6.75 -8.53
CA PHE A 100 -2.10 -5.52 -7.80
C PHE A 100 -2.39 -5.83 -6.33
N VAL A 101 -1.71 -5.14 -5.43
CA VAL A 101 -1.92 -5.22 -4.00
C VAL A 101 -2.39 -3.86 -3.51
N ARG A 102 -3.63 -3.85 -3.01
CA ARG A 102 -4.26 -2.69 -2.40
C ARG A 102 -4.00 -2.68 -0.91
N HIS A 103 -3.75 -1.50 -0.36
CA HIS A 103 -3.74 -1.28 1.07
C HIS A 103 -5.15 -0.95 1.56
N HIS A 104 -5.66 -1.74 2.49
CA HIS A 104 -7.06 -1.62 2.92
C HIS A 104 -7.27 -0.55 4.00
N TYR A 105 -6.20 -0.01 4.59
CA TYR A 105 -6.28 0.90 5.74
C TYR A 105 -5.70 2.28 5.47
N SER A 106 -4.90 2.47 4.43
CA SER A 106 -4.27 3.78 4.16
C SER A 106 -3.77 3.90 2.72
N ASP A 107 -3.94 5.08 2.13
CA ASP A 107 -3.30 5.46 0.86
C ASP A 107 -2.04 6.32 1.10
N THR A 108 -1.59 6.44 2.36
CA THR A 108 -0.43 7.24 2.76
C THR A 108 0.64 6.35 3.39
N ALA A 109 1.83 6.35 2.81
CA ALA A 109 3.02 5.76 3.42
C ALA A 109 3.77 6.78 4.27
N TRP A 110 4.50 6.30 5.28
CA TRP A 110 5.24 7.14 6.20
C TRP A 110 6.71 6.76 6.23
N TYR A 111 7.56 7.78 6.37
CA TYR A 111 9.00 7.64 6.58
C TYR A 111 9.41 8.49 7.77
N PHE A 112 10.45 8.07 8.47
CA PHE A 112 10.87 8.67 9.74
C PHE A 112 12.26 9.28 9.61
N LEU A 113 12.44 10.44 10.18
CA LEU A 113 13.68 11.20 10.19
C LEU A 113 14.20 11.32 11.62
N THR A 114 15.48 11.14 11.81
CA THR A 114 16.19 11.41 13.06
C THR A 114 17.63 11.79 12.78
N SER A 115 18.31 12.46 13.71
CA SER A 115 19.75 12.70 13.62
C SER A 115 20.53 11.54 14.23
N GLN A 116 21.55 11.08 13.52
CA GLN A 116 22.48 10.06 14.00
C GLN A 116 23.92 10.38 13.59
N PRO A 117 24.92 10.03 14.41
CA PRO A 117 26.32 10.06 13.99
C PRO A 117 26.53 9.25 12.71
N GLY A 118 27.29 9.81 11.76
CA GLY A 118 27.54 9.20 10.46
C GLY A 118 26.53 9.53 9.35
N GLY A 119 25.40 10.17 9.69
CA GLY A 119 24.43 10.68 8.71
C GLY A 119 23.68 9.59 7.93
N ALA A 120 23.14 9.99 6.77
CA ALA A 120 22.30 9.17 5.92
C ALA A 120 23.01 7.93 5.37
N LEU A 121 22.27 6.82 5.23
CA LEU A 121 22.67 5.72 4.35
C LEU A 121 22.66 6.24 2.91
N LEU A 122 23.78 6.09 2.18
CA LEU A 122 23.89 6.67 0.86
C LEU A 122 23.51 5.68 -0.25
N VAL A 123 22.81 6.17 -1.25
CA VAL A 123 22.59 5.47 -2.53
C VAL A 123 23.95 5.23 -3.17
N GLN A 124 24.27 3.95 -3.41
CA GLN A 124 25.52 3.56 -4.07
C GLN A 124 25.34 3.54 -5.59
N THR A 125 26.43 3.73 -6.32
CA THR A 125 26.42 3.57 -7.78
C THR A 125 26.72 2.11 -8.13
N GLU A 126 25.87 1.49 -8.93
CA GLU A 126 26.10 0.15 -9.43
C GLU A 126 27.18 0.17 -10.52
N THR A 127 28.17 -0.72 -10.37
CA THR A 127 29.17 -0.93 -11.42
C THR A 127 28.55 -1.79 -12.54
N PRO A 128 28.55 -1.33 -13.79
CA PRO A 128 28.04 -2.13 -14.90
C PRO A 128 28.74 -3.50 -15.01
N PRO A 129 28.01 -4.56 -15.40
CA PRO A 129 28.62 -5.86 -15.65
C PRO A 129 29.76 -5.77 -16.65
N ALA A 130 30.85 -6.53 -16.42
CA ALA A 130 31.99 -6.59 -17.34
C ALA A 130 31.65 -7.34 -18.65
N ALA A 131 30.63 -8.21 -18.62
CA ALA A 131 30.16 -8.94 -19.78
C ALA A 131 29.46 -8.02 -20.78
N SER A 132 29.65 -8.27 -22.06
CA SER A 132 28.89 -7.56 -23.11
C SER A 132 27.41 -7.87 -23.01
N PRO A 133 26.52 -6.89 -23.32
CA PRO A 133 25.07 -7.13 -23.31
C PRO A 133 24.68 -8.28 -24.23
N SER A 134 23.99 -9.27 -23.67
CA SER A 134 23.35 -10.36 -24.42
C SER A 134 21.98 -9.96 -24.97
N ASN A 135 21.35 -8.94 -24.37
CA ASN A 135 20.04 -8.42 -24.75
C ASN A 135 20.09 -6.92 -24.98
N LEU A 136 19.22 -6.46 -25.89
CA LEU A 136 18.94 -5.04 -26.12
C LEU A 136 17.45 -4.81 -25.86
N SER A 137 17.12 -3.89 -24.96
CA SER A 137 15.73 -3.56 -24.65
C SER A 137 15.46 -2.08 -24.81
N SER A 138 14.39 -1.77 -25.54
CA SER A 138 13.79 -0.44 -25.69
C SER A 138 12.31 -0.42 -25.29
N SER A 139 11.87 -1.43 -24.53
CA SER A 139 10.47 -1.56 -24.09
C SER A 139 10.39 -2.09 -22.66
N THR A 140 9.25 -1.91 -22.03
CA THR A 140 8.96 -2.32 -20.66
C THR A 140 7.61 -3.03 -20.59
N ASP A 141 7.44 -3.88 -19.58
CA ASP A 141 6.14 -4.37 -19.18
C ASP A 141 5.37 -3.24 -18.46
N LEU A 142 4.14 -3.02 -18.87
CA LEU A 142 3.26 -1.97 -18.34
C LEU A 142 2.07 -2.62 -17.64
N TYR A 143 1.89 -2.26 -16.37
CA TYR A 143 0.80 -2.74 -15.52
C TYR A 143 0.04 -1.56 -14.99
N MET A 144 -1.27 -1.51 -15.21
CA MET A 144 -2.10 -0.39 -14.83
C MET A 144 -3.46 -0.87 -14.35
N ARG A 145 -3.98 -0.21 -13.32
CA ARG A 145 -5.32 -0.45 -12.78
C ARG A 145 -6.12 0.84 -12.81
N HIS A 146 -7.35 0.75 -13.29
CA HIS A 146 -8.39 1.71 -13.04
C HIS A 146 -9.31 1.15 -11.96
N GLU A 147 -9.44 1.88 -10.87
CA GLU A 147 -10.31 1.52 -9.75
C GLU A 147 -10.67 2.79 -8.98
N ARG A 148 -11.92 2.90 -8.58
CA ARG A 148 -12.43 3.99 -7.74
C ARG A 148 -13.20 3.41 -6.57
N GLU A 149 -12.71 3.65 -5.36
CA GLU A 149 -13.34 3.22 -4.12
C GLU A 149 -14.32 4.29 -3.64
N GLU A 150 -15.48 4.41 -4.30
CA GLU A 150 -16.50 5.44 -4.01
C GLU A 150 -17.61 4.92 -3.10
N LEU A 151 -17.96 3.64 -3.22
CA LEU A 151 -19.12 3.05 -2.55
C LEU A 151 -18.87 1.59 -2.16
N ASN A 152 -19.07 1.26 -0.87
CA ASN A 152 -19.23 -0.11 -0.42
C ASN A 152 -20.72 -0.46 -0.43
N LEU A 153 -21.12 -1.48 -1.18
CA LEU A 153 -22.52 -1.75 -1.53
C LEU A 153 -23.40 -2.12 -0.33
N ILE A 154 -22.84 -2.79 0.66
CA ILE A 154 -23.56 -3.29 1.85
C ILE A 154 -22.97 -2.79 3.16
N ARG A 155 -22.02 -1.83 3.10
CA ARG A 155 -21.30 -1.26 4.25
C ARG A 155 -20.58 -2.32 5.08
N SER A 156 -20.05 -3.33 4.41
CA SER A 156 -19.28 -4.43 4.98
C SER A 156 -18.40 -5.06 3.91
N GLY A 157 -17.26 -5.66 4.31
CA GLY A 157 -16.29 -6.24 3.41
C GLY A 157 -15.33 -5.21 2.80
N ARG A 158 -14.33 -5.72 2.08
CA ARG A 158 -13.19 -4.93 1.57
C ARG A 158 -13.34 -4.47 0.13
N GLU A 159 -14.42 -4.85 -0.58
CA GLU A 159 -14.65 -4.46 -1.98
C GLU A 159 -15.40 -3.14 -2.06
N TRP A 160 -14.89 -2.23 -2.87
CA TRP A 160 -15.46 -0.91 -3.13
C TRP A 160 -15.69 -0.73 -4.62
N TYR A 161 -16.68 0.06 -4.97
CA TYR A 161 -17.17 0.17 -6.33
C TYR A 161 -17.37 1.62 -6.77
N GLN A 162 -17.24 1.86 -8.07
CA GLN A 162 -17.71 3.06 -8.73
C GLN A 162 -19.10 2.82 -9.30
N GLN A 163 -20.07 3.63 -8.94
CA GLN A 163 -21.39 3.55 -9.56
C GLN A 163 -21.39 4.14 -10.97
N LEU A 164 -21.96 3.42 -11.93
CA LEU A 164 -22.07 3.86 -13.33
C LEU A 164 -23.48 4.32 -13.66
N VAL A 165 -23.60 5.48 -14.33
CA VAL A 165 -24.88 5.96 -14.85
C VAL A 165 -25.29 5.11 -16.06
N PRO A 166 -26.52 4.56 -16.11
CA PRO A 166 -26.98 3.74 -17.24
C PRO A 166 -26.85 4.49 -18.57
N GLY A 167 -26.29 3.83 -19.58
CA GLY A 167 -26.07 4.39 -20.91
C GLY A 167 -24.88 5.36 -21.03
N ALA A 168 -24.35 5.88 -19.92
CA ALA A 168 -23.18 6.74 -19.96
C ALA A 168 -21.90 5.97 -20.25
N GLN A 169 -21.04 6.54 -21.09
CA GLN A 169 -19.73 6.00 -21.40
C GLN A 169 -18.71 6.50 -20.35
N ASN A 170 -18.20 5.60 -19.54
CA ASN A 170 -17.21 5.91 -18.51
C ASN A 170 -15.81 5.50 -18.97
N SER A 171 -14.86 6.42 -18.90
CA SER A 171 -13.46 6.08 -19.17
C SER A 171 -12.93 5.16 -18.04
N ILE A 172 -12.37 4.02 -18.42
CA ILE A 172 -11.71 3.07 -17.52
C ILE A 172 -10.26 2.83 -17.92
N GLY A 173 -9.80 3.54 -18.93
CA GLY A 173 -8.44 3.41 -19.44
C GLY A 173 -7.45 4.20 -18.60
N PRO A 174 -6.25 3.66 -18.43
CA PRO A 174 -5.18 4.32 -17.66
C PRO A 174 -4.43 5.42 -18.44
N GLY A 175 -4.91 5.80 -19.63
CA GLY A 175 -4.22 6.79 -20.46
C GLY A 175 -2.91 6.24 -21.03
N PHE A 176 -2.98 5.09 -21.71
CA PHE A 176 -1.82 4.50 -22.35
C PHE A 176 -1.10 5.46 -23.29
N THR A 177 0.22 5.40 -23.27
CA THR A 177 1.10 6.04 -24.24
C THR A 177 2.18 5.07 -24.69
N ASP A 178 2.64 5.23 -25.91
CA ASP A 178 3.80 4.55 -26.45
C ASP A 178 3.71 3.01 -26.45
N LEU A 179 2.50 2.43 -26.56
CA LEU A 179 2.38 0.98 -26.66
C LEU A 179 3.10 0.44 -27.88
N VAL A 180 3.77 -0.71 -27.69
CA VAL A 180 4.49 -1.39 -28.78
C VAL A 180 3.47 -1.94 -29.79
N ALA A 181 3.61 -1.54 -31.05
CA ALA A 181 2.71 -1.98 -32.11
C ALA A 181 2.75 -3.51 -32.31
N GLY A 182 1.60 -4.13 -32.51
CA GLY A 182 1.47 -5.57 -32.70
C GLY A 182 1.51 -6.41 -31.41
N GLU A 183 1.72 -5.79 -30.27
CA GLU A 183 1.62 -6.46 -28.96
C GLU A 183 0.17 -6.49 -28.45
N LYS A 184 -0.14 -7.49 -27.65
CA LYS A 184 -1.46 -7.63 -27.03
C LYS A 184 -1.57 -6.77 -25.77
N ILE A 185 -2.76 -6.21 -25.57
CA ILE A 185 -3.20 -5.66 -24.30
C ILE A 185 -4.05 -6.74 -23.64
N HIS A 186 -3.59 -7.28 -22.52
CA HIS A 186 -4.37 -8.17 -21.67
C HIS A 186 -5.18 -7.32 -20.70
N TYR A 187 -6.45 -7.67 -20.51
CA TYR A 187 -7.30 -6.98 -19.54
C TYR A 187 -8.02 -7.97 -18.62
N SER A 188 -8.31 -7.54 -17.42
CA SER A 188 -9.19 -8.21 -16.48
C SER A 188 -10.11 -7.16 -15.85
N ILE A 189 -11.41 -7.30 -16.05
CA ILE A 189 -12.42 -6.32 -15.61
C ILE A 189 -13.44 -7.02 -14.75
N ARG A 190 -13.69 -6.46 -13.56
CA ARG A 190 -14.74 -6.91 -12.66
C ARG A 190 -15.81 -5.84 -12.53
N VAL A 191 -17.07 -6.28 -12.71
CA VAL A 191 -18.26 -5.45 -12.61
C VAL A 191 -19.28 -6.10 -11.68
N ALA A 192 -20.20 -5.28 -11.16
CA ALA A 192 -21.33 -5.75 -10.37
C ALA A 192 -22.63 -5.09 -10.85
N ALA A 193 -23.76 -5.77 -10.71
CA ALA A 193 -25.07 -5.19 -10.95
C ALA A 193 -26.11 -5.71 -9.95
N ARG A 194 -26.99 -4.79 -9.53
CA ARG A 194 -28.18 -5.11 -8.76
C ARG A 194 -29.41 -4.91 -9.65
N SER A 195 -30.05 -6.00 -10.04
CA SER A 195 -31.22 -6.00 -10.92
C SER A 195 -31.95 -7.34 -10.82
N ASP A 196 -33.25 -7.36 -10.88
CA ASP A 196 -34.08 -8.57 -10.99
C ASP A 196 -34.16 -9.13 -12.40
N THR A 197 -33.55 -8.47 -13.37
CA THR A 197 -33.37 -8.92 -14.74
C THR A 197 -31.89 -8.91 -15.11
N GLN A 198 -31.51 -9.71 -16.11
CA GLN A 198 -30.16 -9.74 -16.63
C GLN A 198 -29.75 -8.36 -17.15
N THR A 199 -28.53 -7.93 -16.82
CA THR A 199 -27.93 -6.67 -17.29
C THR A 199 -26.63 -6.93 -18.05
N SER A 200 -26.05 -5.89 -18.63
CA SER A 200 -24.75 -6.03 -19.30
C SER A 200 -23.91 -4.76 -19.19
N PHE A 201 -22.59 -4.96 -19.40
CA PHE A 201 -21.63 -3.86 -19.56
C PHE A 201 -20.97 -4.00 -20.91
N ILE A 202 -20.81 -2.88 -21.61
CA ILE A 202 -20.21 -2.84 -22.93
C ILE A 202 -18.81 -2.22 -22.81
N LEU A 203 -17.78 -3.04 -23.01
CA LEU A 203 -16.38 -2.60 -23.09
C LEU A 203 -16.08 -2.14 -24.51
N ARG A 204 -15.50 -0.95 -24.63
CA ARG A 204 -15.06 -0.39 -25.92
C ARG A 204 -13.59 0.01 -25.90
N GLN A 205 -12.95 -0.10 -27.06
CA GLN A 205 -11.71 0.60 -27.41
C GLN A 205 -12.05 1.67 -28.45
N GLY A 206 -12.00 2.94 -28.06
CA GLY A 206 -12.54 4.02 -28.88
C GLY A 206 -14.03 3.81 -29.15
N SER A 207 -14.41 3.69 -30.42
CA SER A 207 -15.80 3.40 -30.85
C SER A 207 -16.09 1.89 -30.99
N GLU A 208 -15.07 1.04 -31.04
CA GLU A 208 -15.21 -0.40 -31.26
C GLU A 208 -15.68 -1.12 -30.00
N ILE A 209 -16.67 -2.00 -30.13
CA ILE A 209 -17.11 -2.89 -29.04
C ILE A 209 -16.17 -4.09 -28.98
N ILE A 210 -15.45 -4.21 -27.87
CA ILE A 210 -14.52 -5.33 -27.62
C ILE A 210 -15.26 -6.51 -26.99
N LYS A 211 -16.09 -6.22 -25.98
CA LYS A 211 -16.75 -7.24 -25.17
C LYS A 211 -18.08 -6.74 -24.63
N THR A 212 -19.07 -7.62 -24.63
CA THR A 212 -20.27 -7.47 -23.81
C THR A 212 -20.15 -8.39 -22.60
N ILE A 213 -20.18 -7.81 -21.41
CA ILE A 213 -20.06 -8.53 -20.14
C ILE A 213 -21.46 -8.68 -19.57
N THR A 214 -21.99 -9.88 -19.53
CA THR A 214 -23.32 -10.17 -18.99
C THR A 214 -23.25 -10.38 -17.48
N VAL A 215 -24.17 -9.77 -16.72
CA VAL A 215 -24.31 -9.97 -15.29
C VAL A 215 -25.70 -10.55 -15.01
N PRO A 216 -25.80 -11.67 -14.27
CA PRO A 216 -27.07 -12.34 -13.99
C PRO A 216 -27.97 -11.48 -13.08
N ALA A 217 -29.26 -11.78 -13.11
CA ALA A 217 -30.24 -11.21 -12.19
C ALA A 217 -30.00 -11.67 -10.75
N VAL A 218 -30.45 -10.87 -9.78
CA VAL A 218 -30.50 -11.21 -8.36
C VAL A 218 -31.94 -11.14 -7.84
N THR A 219 -32.25 -11.90 -6.81
CA THR A 219 -33.56 -11.82 -6.14
C THR A 219 -33.56 -10.64 -5.18
N MET A 220 -34.03 -9.49 -5.65
CA MET A 220 -33.93 -8.22 -4.90
C MET A 220 -34.68 -8.21 -3.56
N THR A 221 -35.64 -9.12 -3.36
CA THR A 221 -36.43 -9.26 -2.13
C THR A 221 -35.80 -10.19 -1.10
N ASP A 222 -34.74 -10.91 -1.47
CA ASP A 222 -34.01 -11.80 -0.56
C ASP A 222 -32.95 -10.99 0.21
N ILE A 223 -33.26 -10.69 1.48
CA ILE A 223 -32.35 -9.92 2.36
C ILE A 223 -31.09 -10.69 2.77
N ASN A 224 -31.12 -12.02 2.70
CA ASN A 224 -29.97 -12.91 2.99
C ASN A 224 -29.26 -13.34 1.71
N GLY A 225 -29.76 -12.99 0.55
CA GLY A 225 -29.25 -13.37 -0.74
C GLY A 225 -28.13 -12.47 -1.25
N VAL A 226 -27.87 -12.62 -2.53
CA VAL A 226 -26.89 -11.80 -3.26
C VAL A 226 -27.46 -10.37 -3.44
N TYR A 227 -26.82 -9.38 -2.83
CA TYR A 227 -27.22 -7.97 -2.99
C TYR A 227 -26.95 -7.48 -4.40
N ALA A 228 -25.79 -7.80 -4.96
CA ALA A 228 -25.41 -7.50 -6.34
C ALA A 228 -24.61 -8.67 -6.93
N ALA A 229 -24.98 -9.11 -8.13
CA ALA A 229 -24.21 -10.15 -8.83
C ALA A 229 -22.94 -9.55 -9.41
N THR A 230 -21.83 -10.29 -9.37
CA THR A 230 -20.54 -9.89 -9.92
C THR A 230 -20.14 -10.74 -11.11
N THR A 231 -19.45 -10.16 -12.07
CA THR A 231 -18.84 -10.88 -13.19
C THR A 231 -17.43 -10.34 -13.42
N THR A 232 -16.46 -11.27 -13.53
CA THR A 232 -15.09 -10.95 -13.93
C THR A 232 -14.83 -11.53 -15.30
N VAL A 233 -14.29 -10.75 -16.22
CA VAL A 233 -13.85 -11.19 -17.53
C VAL A 233 -12.39 -10.86 -17.74
N SER A 234 -11.64 -11.81 -18.31
CA SER A 234 -10.24 -11.61 -18.70
C SER A 234 -10.07 -12.05 -20.15
N ASP A 235 -9.40 -11.22 -20.94
CA ASP A 235 -9.16 -11.49 -22.36
C ASP A 235 -7.97 -10.64 -22.85
N SER A 236 -7.68 -10.66 -24.14
CA SER A 236 -6.66 -9.82 -24.75
C SER A 236 -7.08 -9.33 -26.12
N ILE A 237 -6.61 -8.14 -26.48
CA ILE A 237 -6.81 -7.55 -27.81
C ILE A 237 -5.49 -7.05 -28.38
N LEU A 238 -5.40 -6.90 -29.67
CA LEU A 238 -4.34 -6.14 -30.31
C LEU A 238 -4.67 -4.65 -30.22
N SER A 239 -3.70 -3.84 -29.82
CA SER A 239 -3.89 -2.40 -29.88
C SER A 239 -3.84 -1.90 -31.31
N SER A 240 -4.84 -1.11 -31.71
CA SER A 240 -4.86 -0.41 -33.01
C SER A 240 -4.03 0.88 -32.99
N SER A 241 -3.58 1.33 -31.84
CA SER A 241 -2.78 2.57 -31.68
C SER A 241 -1.83 2.48 -30.49
N GLY A 242 -0.82 3.37 -30.44
CA GLY A 242 0.06 3.50 -29.27
C GLY A 242 -0.63 4.09 -28.02
N SER A 243 -1.85 4.62 -28.16
CA SER A 243 -2.58 5.30 -27.08
C SER A 243 -4.08 4.98 -27.12
N PRO A 244 -4.47 3.69 -26.95
CA PRO A 244 -5.87 3.29 -26.99
C PRO A 244 -6.63 3.84 -25.78
N ALA A 245 -7.86 4.32 -26.02
CA ALA A 245 -8.79 4.74 -24.98
C ALA A 245 -9.80 3.62 -24.72
N PHE A 246 -10.00 3.27 -23.44
CA PHE A 246 -10.98 2.27 -23.03
C PHE A 246 -12.14 2.92 -22.29
N SER A 247 -13.33 2.40 -22.52
CA SER A 247 -14.54 2.83 -21.80
C SER A 247 -15.48 1.67 -21.51
N LEU A 248 -16.26 1.85 -20.45
CA LEU A 248 -17.26 0.91 -19.99
C LEU A 248 -18.62 1.61 -19.91
N THR A 249 -19.66 0.98 -20.50
CA THR A 249 -21.04 1.50 -20.46
C THR A 249 -21.94 0.45 -19.82
N PHE A 250 -22.63 0.81 -18.73
CA PHE A 250 -23.66 -0.03 -18.14
C PHE A 250 -24.97 0.04 -18.92
N SER A 251 -25.55 -1.12 -19.27
CA SER A 251 -26.84 -1.27 -19.90
C SER A 251 -27.80 -1.99 -18.96
N SER A 252 -28.85 -1.29 -18.53
CA SER A 252 -29.87 -1.79 -17.62
C SER A 252 -30.84 -2.81 -18.27
N GLY A 253 -30.75 -3.03 -19.60
CA GLY A 253 -31.72 -3.88 -20.31
C GLY A 253 -33.16 -3.34 -20.31
N GLY A 254 -33.33 -2.04 -20.05
CA GLY A 254 -34.66 -1.41 -19.93
C GLY A 254 -35.22 -1.41 -18.51
N ASN A 255 -34.56 -2.02 -17.54
CA ASN A 255 -34.96 -1.99 -16.12
C ASN A 255 -34.52 -0.69 -15.47
N MET A 256 -35.46 0.19 -15.13
CA MET A 256 -35.20 1.49 -14.50
C MET A 256 -34.68 1.39 -13.06
N ALA A 257 -34.91 0.25 -12.39
CA ALA A 257 -34.43 -0.01 -11.03
C ALA A 257 -33.02 -0.62 -11.00
N ALA A 258 -32.47 -1.03 -12.15
CA ALA A 258 -31.17 -1.64 -12.22
C ALA A 258 -30.05 -0.62 -11.95
N THR A 259 -29.08 -1.03 -11.13
CA THR A 259 -27.86 -0.27 -10.85
C THR A 259 -26.62 -1.08 -11.26
N GLY A 260 -25.66 -0.40 -11.86
CA GLY A 260 -24.41 -1.01 -12.33
C GLY A 260 -23.19 -0.37 -11.71
N TYR A 261 -22.17 -1.17 -11.46
CA TYR A 261 -20.97 -0.77 -10.75
C TYR A 261 -19.72 -1.34 -11.41
N ALA A 262 -18.65 -0.57 -11.46
CA ALA A 262 -17.31 -1.05 -11.77
C ALA A 262 -16.52 -1.25 -10.48
N ASP A 263 -15.87 -2.39 -10.34
CA ASP A 263 -14.91 -2.66 -9.28
C ASP A 263 -13.53 -2.21 -9.78
N PHE A 264 -12.89 -3.01 -10.62
CA PHE A 264 -11.61 -2.66 -11.21
C PHE A 264 -11.52 -3.02 -12.69
N ALA A 265 -10.57 -2.37 -13.36
CA ALA A 265 -10.08 -2.76 -14.68
C ALA A 265 -8.55 -2.79 -14.67
N ASP A 266 -7.98 -3.99 -14.74
CA ASP A 266 -6.56 -4.24 -14.87
C ASP A 266 -6.17 -4.33 -16.34
N PHE A 267 -5.06 -3.70 -16.68
CA PHE A 267 -4.47 -3.77 -18.00
C PHE A 267 -2.98 -4.12 -17.91
N LYS A 268 -2.56 -5.03 -18.77
CA LYS A 268 -1.16 -5.44 -18.93
C LYS A 268 -0.77 -5.34 -20.39
N ALA A 269 0.28 -4.61 -20.70
CA ALA A 269 0.72 -4.33 -22.06
C ALA A 269 2.23 -4.17 -22.11
N ARG A 270 2.77 -3.95 -23.31
CA ARG A 270 4.15 -3.52 -23.48
C ARG A 270 4.19 -2.12 -24.04
N ALA A 271 5.05 -1.28 -23.48
CA ALA A 271 5.28 0.08 -23.92
C ALA A 271 6.74 0.30 -24.31
N SER A 272 6.99 1.16 -25.27
CA SER A 272 8.33 1.62 -25.63
C SER A 272 8.90 2.50 -24.51
N LEU A 273 10.21 2.45 -24.29
CA LEU A 273 10.91 3.28 -23.34
C LEU A 273 11.13 4.69 -23.93
N VAL A 274 10.06 5.48 -23.97
CA VAL A 274 10.07 6.86 -24.47
C VAL A 274 9.87 7.81 -23.31
N TRP A 275 10.78 8.77 -23.15
CA TRP A 275 10.68 9.81 -22.13
C TRP A 275 9.59 10.83 -22.48
N ARG A 276 8.69 11.09 -21.53
CA ARG A 276 7.56 12.03 -21.66
C ARG A 276 7.49 13.03 -20.50
N ASP A 277 8.63 13.44 -19.96
CA ASP A 277 8.71 14.35 -18.79
C ASP A 277 7.92 13.87 -17.57
N LYS A 278 7.86 12.54 -17.38
CA LYS A 278 7.21 11.85 -16.26
C LYS A 278 8.10 10.72 -15.77
N TYR A 279 7.89 10.25 -14.56
CA TYR A 279 8.53 9.02 -14.08
C TYR A 279 8.29 7.86 -15.06
N LEU A 280 9.36 7.21 -15.49
CA LEU A 280 9.29 6.02 -16.32
C LEU A 280 9.78 4.83 -15.51
N PHE A 281 8.84 3.99 -15.09
CA PHE A 281 9.14 2.72 -14.44
C PHE A 281 9.48 1.69 -15.51
N ILE A 282 10.61 1.00 -15.31
CA ILE A 282 11.15 0.04 -16.28
C ILE A 282 11.25 -1.33 -15.62
N SER A 283 10.62 -2.34 -16.20
CA SER A 283 10.75 -3.73 -15.81
C SER A 283 10.47 -4.59 -17.03
N ASP A 284 11.42 -5.42 -17.44
CA ASP A 284 11.31 -6.19 -18.69
C ASP A 284 11.56 -7.67 -18.43
N ARG A 285 10.49 -8.45 -18.35
CA ARG A 285 10.56 -9.91 -18.15
C ARG A 285 11.23 -10.64 -19.31
N ARG A 286 11.16 -10.07 -20.53
CA ARG A 286 11.79 -10.67 -21.70
C ARG A 286 13.31 -10.56 -21.69
N SER A 287 13.85 -9.66 -20.86
CA SER A 287 15.29 -9.51 -20.66
C SER A 287 15.88 -10.51 -19.67
N VAL A 288 15.03 -11.22 -18.91
CA VAL A 288 15.47 -12.09 -17.82
C VAL A 288 15.99 -13.43 -18.36
N GLY A 289 17.17 -13.84 -17.92
CA GLY A 289 17.76 -15.12 -18.27
C GLY A 289 19.04 -15.41 -17.49
N ALA A 290 19.43 -16.66 -17.40
CA ALA A 290 20.65 -17.05 -16.69
C ALA A 290 21.88 -16.30 -17.23
N SER A 291 22.56 -15.56 -16.37
CA SER A 291 23.73 -14.72 -16.71
C SER A 291 23.44 -13.64 -17.78
N ALA A 292 22.17 -13.27 -17.96
CA ALA A 292 21.80 -12.23 -18.93
C ALA A 292 22.31 -10.85 -18.50
N VAL A 293 22.78 -10.11 -19.47
CA VAL A 293 23.14 -8.69 -19.34
C VAL A 293 22.35 -7.92 -20.38
N THR A 294 21.58 -6.92 -19.94
CA THR A 294 20.71 -6.14 -20.85
C THR A 294 21.19 -4.70 -20.93
N ARG A 295 21.28 -4.19 -22.15
CA ARG A 295 21.40 -2.75 -22.41
C ARG A 295 20.01 -2.19 -22.67
N PHE A 296 19.58 -1.28 -21.80
CA PHE A 296 18.35 -0.54 -21.96
C PHE A 296 18.61 0.79 -22.68
N THR A 297 17.69 1.19 -23.54
CA THR A 297 17.71 2.48 -24.24
C THR A 297 16.41 3.22 -23.96
N VAL A 298 16.51 4.40 -23.33
CA VAL A 298 15.39 5.31 -23.11
C VAL A 298 15.48 6.45 -24.14
N GLU A 299 14.50 6.54 -25.01
CA GLU A 299 14.44 7.52 -26.07
C GLU A 299 13.94 8.89 -25.59
N GLY A 300 14.34 9.96 -26.27
CA GLY A 300 13.81 11.32 -26.09
C GLY A 300 14.46 12.13 -24.98
N SER A 301 15.50 11.63 -24.31
CA SER A 301 16.32 12.41 -23.36
C SER A 301 17.72 11.80 -23.23
N SER A 302 18.72 12.67 -23.10
CA SER A 302 20.13 12.28 -22.93
C SER A 302 20.68 12.50 -21.51
N SER A 303 19.83 12.94 -20.56
CA SER A 303 20.28 13.37 -19.23
C SER A 303 19.44 12.81 -18.10
N LEU A 304 18.87 11.62 -18.28
CA LEU A 304 18.05 10.99 -17.25
C LEU A 304 18.92 10.38 -16.15
N ILE A 305 18.43 10.49 -14.92
CA ILE A 305 18.92 9.73 -13.78
C ILE A 305 18.15 8.42 -13.74
N ILE A 306 18.89 7.32 -13.61
CA ILE A 306 18.29 5.98 -13.54
C ILE A 306 18.64 5.38 -12.17
N TRP A 307 17.63 4.98 -11.41
CA TRP A 307 17.83 4.20 -10.19
C TRP A 307 17.25 2.79 -10.34
N ASP A 308 18.00 1.80 -9.92
CA ASP A 308 17.45 0.48 -9.62
C ASP A 308 16.71 0.56 -8.30
N ILE A 309 15.42 0.28 -8.34
CA ILE A 309 14.49 0.29 -7.22
C ILE A 309 13.96 -1.10 -6.88
N THR A 310 14.65 -2.15 -7.33
CA THR A 310 14.30 -3.55 -7.02
C THR A 310 14.24 -3.77 -5.53
N ASN A 311 15.21 -3.21 -4.79
CA ASN A 311 15.11 -3.03 -3.35
C ASN A 311 14.75 -1.56 -3.04
N PRO A 312 13.50 -1.25 -2.73
CA PRO A 312 13.05 0.13 -2.55
C PRO A 312 13.69 0.84 -1.35
N SER A 313 14.22 0.08 -0.37
CA SER A 313 14.88 0.67 0.80
C SER A 313 16.36 1.02 0.53
N VAL A 314 17.00 0.34 -0.42
CA VAL A 314 18.41 0.54 -0.79
C VAL A 314 18.52 0.58 -2.31
N PRO A 315 17.97 1.62 -2.96
CA PRO A 315 18.11 1.78 -4.41
C PRO A 315 19.57 1.99 -4.80
N LEU A 316 19.91 1.63 -6.05
CA LEU A 316 21.24 1.82 -6.63
C LEU A 316 21.16 2.81 -7.79
N ALA A 317 22.12 3.74 -7.88
CA ALA A 317 22.23 4.62 -9.03
C ALA A 317 22.92 3.90 -10.19
N MET A 318 22.26 3.87 -11.35
CA MET A 318 22.85 3.25 -12.55
C MET A 318 23.82 4.22 -13.24
N GLN A 319 24.92 3.69 -13.76
CA GLN A 319 25.77 4.46 -14.68
C GLN A 319 25.09 4.57 -16.03
N THR A 320 24.98 5.79 -16.55
CA THR A 320 24.33 6.07 -17.81
C THR A 320 25.32 6.57 -18.85
N THR A 321 25.06 6.28 -20.12
CA THR A 321 25.76 6.83 -21.27
C THR A 321 24.74 7.46 -22.24
N THR A 322 25.24 8.32 -23.12
CA THR A 322 24.39 9.03 -24.08
C THR A 322 24.75 8.60 -25.50
N SER A 323 23.74 8.31 -26.31
CA SER A 323 23.90 8.04 -27.73
C SER A 323 22.69 8.57 -28.53
N SER A 324 22.94 9.35 -29.56
CA SER A 324 21.90 9.89 -30.45
C SER A 324 20.73 10.57 -29.72
N GLY A 325 21.02 11.30 -28.64
CA GLY A 325 19.99 11.99 -27.85
C GLY A 325 19.20 11.11 -26.87
N ASN A 326 19.62 9.86 -26.67
CA ASN A 326 18.97 8.88 -25.80
C ASN A 326 19.85 8.59 -24.58
N THR A 327 19.23 8.19 -23.46
CA THR A 327 19.91 7.68 -22.28
C THR A 327 20.00 6.16 -22.34
N LEU A 328 21.20 5.62 -22.14
CA LEU A 328 21.48 4.19 -22.11
C LEU A 328 22.05 3.78 -20.77
N PHE A 329 21.70 2.59 -20.30
CA PHE A 329 22.32 1.95 -19.14
C PHE A 329 22.38 0.43 -19.33
N ILE A 330 23.29 -0.22 -18.60
CA ILE A 330 23.51 -1.66 -18.67
C ILE A 330 23.30 -2.24 -17.27
N ALA A 331 22.58 -3.35 -17.18
CA ALA A 331 22.32 -4.07 -15.94
C ALA A 331 22.41 -5.59 -16.13
N ALA A 332 22.81 -6.30 -15.08
CA ALA A 332 22.59 -7.74 -15.00
C ALA A 332 21.07 -8.00 -14.89
N THR A 333 20.57 -8.95 -15.68
CA THR A 333 19.15 -9.32 -15.73
C THR A 333 18.97 -10.84 -15.59
N ASP A 334 19.79 -11.45 -14.73
CA ASP A 334 19.61 -12.83 -14.28
C ASP A 334 18.35 -13.03 -13.43
N SER A 335 17.84 -11.94 -12.87
CA SER A 335 16.56 -11.82 -12.18
C SER A 335 15.79 -10.58 -12.67
N LEU A 336 14.48 -10.56 -12.42
CA LEU A 336 13.65 -9.42 -12.78
C LEU A 336 14.00 -8.20 -11.93
N ARG A 337 14.40 -7.12 -12.59
CA ARG A 337 14.75 -5.84 -11.97
C ARG A 337 13.70 -4.76 -12.24
N ARG A 338 13.63 -3.79 -11.34
CA ARG A 338 12.79 -2.60 -11.47
C ARG A 338 13.67 -1.36 -11.47
N PHE A 339 13.56 -0.55 -12.50
CA PHE A 339 14.27 0.72 -12.59
C PHE A 339 13.29 1.89 -12.66
N LEU A 340 13.75 3.04 -12.22
CA LEU A 340 13.04 4.32 -12.35
C LEU A 340 13.93 5.31 -13.09
N ALA A 341 13.48 5.76 -14.26
CA ALA A 341 14.08 6.87 -14.97
C ALA A 341 13.36 8.18 -14.58
N PHE A 342 14.12 9.22 -14.26
CA PHE A 342 13.61 10.51 -13.85
C PHE A 342 14.58 11.65 -14.16
N SER A 343 14.08 12.89 -14.13
CA SER A 343 14.90 14.10 -14.04
C SER A 343 14.58 14.85 -12.73
N LEU A 344 15.40 15.79 -12.35
CA LEU A 344 15.18 16.57 -11.12
C LEU A 344 13.89 17.41 -11.16
N ALA A 345 13.33 17.66 -12.35
CA ALA A 345 12.07 18.40 -12.51
C ALA A 345 10.83 17.65 -12.01
N GLN A 346 10.88 16.29 -11.95
CA GLN A 346 9.76 15.45 -11.50
C GLN A 346 9.82 15.12 -10.01
N VAL A 347 10.88 15.55 -9.30
CA VAL A 347 11.07 15.20 -7.88
C VAL A 347 9.96 15.81 -7.03
N LYS A 348 9.37 14.99 -6.16
CA LYS A 348 8.22 15.34 -5.32
C LYS A 348 8.67 15.85 -3.96
N GLN A 349 7.75 16.52 -3.25
CA GLN A 349 7.90 16.90 -1.85
C GLN A 349 6.95 16.06 -0.98
N PRO A 350 7.35 15.69 0.26
CA PRO A 350 6.43 15.09 1.21
C PRO A 350 5.24 16.02 1.51
N VAL A 351 4.04 15.44 1.56
CA VAL A 351 2.80 16.23 1.73
C VAL A 351 2.58 16.75 3.15
N LYS A 352 3.22 16.10 4.14
CA LYS A 352 3.05 16.43 5.57
C LYS A 352 4.27 15.98 6.38
N SER A 353 4.56 16.69 7.46
CA SER A 353 5.51 16.26 8.50
C SER A 353 4.87 16.34 9.88
N VAL A 354 5.16 15.38 10.76
CA VAL A 354 4.59 15.28 12.12
C VAL A 354 5.67 14.83 13.10
N PRO A 355 5.86 15.51 14.23
CA PRO A 355 6.72 15.02 15.32
C PRO A 355 6.25 13.66 15.83
N VAL A 356 7.19 12.81 16.24
CA VAL A 356 6.91 11.50 16.83
C VAL A 356 7.47 11.46 18.23
N ALA A 357 6.60 11.14 19.20
CA ALA A 357 7.03 10.94 20.59
C ALA A 357 7.91 9.67 20.69
N ASN A 358 8.91 9.71 21.57
CA ASN A 358 9.73 8.53 21.82
C ASN A 358 8.89 7.38 22.38
N GLN A 359 9.16 6.19 21.90
CA GLN A 359 8.48 4.95 22.25
C GLN A 359 9.39 3.74 22.06
N ASN A 360 9.07 2.61 22.72
CA ASN A 360 9.77 1.35 22.53
C ASN A 360 8.87 0.19 22.94
N LEU A 361 7.98 -0.24 22.04
CA LEU A 361 7.07 -1.35 22.30
C LEU A 361 7.81 -2.68 22.41
N HIS A 362 8.95 -2.80 21.73
CA HIS A 362 9.82 -3.97 21.83
C HIS A 362 10.47 -4.14 23.21
N ALA A 363 10.48 -3.12 24.06
CA ALA A 363 10.97 -3.21 25.44
C ALA A 363 9.89 -3.55 26.46
N PHE A 364 8.63 -3.68 26.05
CA PHE A 364 7.56 -4.00 26.98
C PHE A 364 7.73 -5.43 27.55
N LEU A 365 7.48 -5.55 28.84
CA LEU A 365 7.44 -6.84 29.51
C LEU A 365 6.13 -7.56 29.21
N PRO A 366 6.11 -8.91 29.22
CA PRO A 366 4.89 -9.69 29.08
C PRO A 366 3.83 -9.28 30.11
N ALA A 367 2.58 -9.31 29.71
CA ALA A 367 1.43 -8.97 30.57
C ALA A 367 0.27 -9.92 30.28
N GLY A 368 -0.62 -10.07 31.26
CA GLY A 368 -1.80 -10.93 31.11
C GLY A 368 -2.88 -10.33 30.21
N MET A 369 -2.85 -9.02 30.00
CA MET A 369 -3.83 -8.28 29.18
C MET A 369 -3.15 -7.20 28.35
N ILE A 370 -3.62 -7.00 27.11
CA ILE A 370 -3.31 -5.84 26.27
C ILE A 370 -4.57 -5.01 26.10
N ILE A 371 -4.46 -3.69 26.27
CA ILE A 371 -5.51 -2.72 25.95
C ILE A 371 -5.01 -1.86 24.79
N VAL A 372 -5.63 -2.01 23.63
CA VAL A 372 -5.41 -1.11 22.48
C VAL A 372 -6.46 -0.02 22.54
N THR A 373 -6.04 1.24 22.60
CA THR A 373 -6.99 2.35 22.79
C THR A 373 -6.57 3.61 22.04
N HIS A 374 -7.56 4.39 21.59
CA HIS A 374 -7.29 5.71 21.02
C HIS A 374 -6.87 6.71 22.12
N PRO A 375 -6.01 7.71 21.83
CA PRO A 375 -5.57 8.70 22.83
C PRO A 375 -6.70 9.39 23.61
N LEU A 376 -7.88 9.57 23.01
CA LEU A 376 -9.06 10.14 23.67
C LEU A 376 -9.57 9.30 24.86
N PHE A 377 -9.22 8.02 24.92
CA PHE A 377 -9.74 7.07 25.90
C PHE A 377 -8.66 6.55 26.86
N LEU A 378 -7.42 7.08 26.82
CA LEU A 378 -6.29 6.60 27.64
C LEU A 378 -6.62 6.57 29.13
N ALA A 379 -7.22 7.64 29.68
CA ALA A 379 -7.56 7.70 31.10
C ALA A 379 -8.57 6.61 31.52
N TYR A 380 -9.47 6.21 30.62
CA TYR A 380 -10.41 5.11 30.89
C TYR A 380 -9.71 3.75 30.81
N ALA A 381 -8.77 3.58 29.88
CA ALA A 381 -7.94 2.39 29.80
C ALA A 381 -7.07 2.20 31.05
N GLU A 382 -6.47 3.27 31.56
CA GLU A 382 -5.66 3.27 32.79
C GLU A 382 -6.51 2.90 34.04
N ASN A 383 -7.71 3.46 34.14
CA ASN A 383 -8.64 3.12 35.24
C ASN A 383 -9.05 1.64 35.16
N LEU A 384 -9.34 1.12 33.97
CA LEU A 384 -9.74 -0.26 33.78
C LEU A 384 -8.57 -1.23 34.09
N ALA A 385 -7.36 -0.92 33.63
CA ALA A 385 -6.16 -1.68 33.96
C ALA A 385 -5.89 -1.72 35.47
N SER A 386 -6.06 -0.58 36.16
CA SER A 386 -5.89 -0.47 37.59
C SER A 386 -6.92 -1.29 38.38
N MET A 387 -8.18 -1.30 37.93
CA MET A 387 -9.26 -2.11 38.52
C MET A 387 -8.93 -3.60 38.40
N HIS A 388 -8.60 -4.09 37.18
CA HIS A 388 -8.26 -5.50 36.99
C HIS A 388 -7.00 -5.93 37.73
N PHE A 389 -6.02 -5.02 37.89
CA PHE A 389 -4.87 -5.32 38.72
C PHE A 389 -5.24 -5.47 40.21
N ALA A 390 -6.10 -4.59 40.71
CA ALA A 390 -6.51 -4.63 42.10
C ALA A 390 -7.42 -5.82 42.43
N GLU A 391 -8.35 -6.18 41.54
CA GLU A 391 -9.34 -7.22 41.78
C GLU A 391 -8.84 -8.61 41.39
N ASP A 392 -8.12 -8.72 40.25
CA ASP A 392 -7.76 -10.01 39.64
C ASP A 392 -6.24 -10.28 39.63
N GLY A 393 -5.41 -9.32 40.05
CA GLY A 393 -3.96 -9.37 39.91
C GLY A 393 -3.50 -9.36 38.43
N LEU A 394 -4.37 -8.95 37.50
CA LEU A 394 -4.12 -8.99 36.08
C LEU A 394 -3.26 -7.78 35.65
N THR A 395 -2.02 -8.05 35.24
CA THR A 395 -1.15 -7.01 34.68
C THR A 395 -1.59 -6.64 33.26
N SER A 396 -1.55 -5.35 32.94
CA SER A 396 -1.98 -4.86 31.62
C SER A 396 -0.93 -3.97 30.96
N VAL A 397 -0.83 -4.07 29.64
CA VAL A 397 -0.10 -3.14 28.75
C VAL A 397 -1.10 -2.32 27.96
N ILE A 398 -0.96 -0.99 27.99
CA ILE A 398 -1.82 -0.06 27.26
C ILE A 398 -1.02 0.53 26.11
N VAL A 399 -1.56 0.46 24.89
CA VAL A 399 -0.95 1.04 23.69
C VAL A 399 -1.98 1.74 22.83
N THR A 400 -1.52 2.73 22.05
CA THR A 400 -2.34 3.32 21.01
C THR A 400 -2.06 2.69 19.65
N PRO A 401 -3.05 2.61 18.72
CA PRO A 401 -2.83 2.12 17.38
C PRO A 401 -1.64 2.81 16.69
N GLN A 402 -1.49 4.14 16.87
CA GLN A 402 -0.40 4.89 16.27
C GLN A 402 0.99 4.47 16.77
N GLN A 403 1.12 4.14 18.05
CA GLN A 403 2.39 3.60 18.59
C GLN A 403 2.71 2.26 17.92
N VAL A 404 1.71 1.38 17.79
CA VAL A 404 1.88 0.09 17.14
C VAL A 404 2.26 0.26 15.67
N TYR A 405 1.57 1.13 14.94
CA TYR A 405 1.87 1.37 13.52
C TYR A 405 3.30 1.88 13.31
N ASN A 406 3.79 2.75 14.19
CA ASN A 406 5.13 3.31 14.06
C ASN A 406 6.22 2.21 14.05
N GLU A 407 6.07 1.16 14.85
CA GLU A 407 7.07 0.07 14.96
C GLU A 407 6.74 -1.14 14.07
N PHE A 408 5.46 -1.50 13.88
CA PHE A 408 5.07 -2.76 13.24
C PHE A 408 4.58 -2.62 11.79
N SER A 409 4.31 -1.40 11.30
CA SER A 409 3.92 -1.15 9.90
C SER A 409 4.58 0.08 9.27
N GLY A 410 5.67 0.61 9.88
CA GLY A 410 6.34 1.81 9.39
C GLY A 410 5.46 3.06 9.42
N GLY A 411 4.58 3.17 10.40
CA GLY A 411 3.67 4.30 10.61
C GLY A 411 2.36 4.24 9.83
N ILE A 412 2.17 3.24 8.96
CA ILE A 412 0.96 3.07 8.15
C ILE A 412 -0.11 2.39 9.00
N PRO A 413 -1.34 2.93 9.11
CA PRO A 413 -2.44 2.23 9.76
C PRO A 413 -2.64 0.84 9.14
N ASP A 414 -2.64 -0.22 9.96
CA ASP A 414 -2.85 -1.59 9.50
C ASP A 414 -3.29 -2.48 10.68
N ALA A 415 -4.38 -3.22 10.51
CA ALA A 415 -4.84 -4.18 11.53
C ALA A 415 -3.82 -5.30 11.79
N VAL A 416 -3.08 -5.70 10.77
CA VAL A 416 -2.01 -6.71 10.89
C VAL A 416 -0.90 -6.24 11.81
N ALA A 417 -0.56 -4.95 11.82
CA ALA A 417 0.44 -4.41 12.74
C ALA A 417 0.04 -4.62 14.20
N ILE A 418 -1.24 -4.41 14.52
CA ILE A 418 -1.78 -4.64 15.87
C ILE A 418 -1.67 -6.12 16.23
N ARG A 419 -2.08 -7.03 15.34
CA ARG A 419 -1.94 -8.48 15.56
C ARG A 419 -0.48 -8.89 15.76
N ASN A 420 0.45 -8.36 14.96
CA ASN A 420 1.87 -8.69 15.08
C ASN A 420 2.46 -8.24 16.44
N PHE A 421 2.05 -7.07 16.94
CA PHE A 421 2.39 -6.62 18.28
C PHE A 421 1.85 -7.59 19.35
N ILE A 422 0.59 -8.00 19.23
CA ILE A 422 -0.06 -8.94 20.17
C ILE A 422 0.67 -10.30 20.13
N ARG A 423 0.99 -10.79 18.93
CA ARG A 423 1.76 -12.03 18.73
C ARG A 423 3.13 -11.96 19.42
N MET A 424 3.88 -10.87 19.23
CA MET A 424 5.16 -10.66 19.91
C MET A 424 5.01 -10.73 21.44
N MET A 425 3.97 -10.10 21.99
CA MET A 425 3.72 -10.10 23.43
C MET A 425 3.31 -11.47 23.95
N ARG A 426 2.48 -12.23 23.20
CA ARG A 426 2.11 -13.62 23.52
C ARG A 426 3.36 -14.51 23.54
N ASP A 427 4.16 -14.48 22.51
CA ASP A 427 5.32 -15.36 22.36
C ASP A 427 6.33 -15.13 23.50
N ARG A 428 6.58 -13.86 23.85
CA ARG A 428 7.42 -13.52 25.01
C ARG A 428 6.84 -14.00 26.33
N GLY A 429 5.53 -13.92 26.51
CA GLY A 429 4.83 -14.41 27.72
C GLY A 429 4.94 -15.92 27.89
N LEU A 430 4.97 -16.68 26.79
CA LEU A 430 5.20 -18.13 26.80
C LEU A 430 6.62 -18.48 27.24
N GLU A 431 7.61 -17.62 26.98
CA GLU A 431 9.00 -17.87 27.31
C GLU A 431 9.38 -17.44 28.75
N THR A 432 8.97 -16.25 29.18
CA THR A 432 9.63 -15.61 30.34
C THR A 432 8.71 -14.85 31.28
N GLY A 433 7.38 -14.88 31.12
CA GLY A 433 6.51 -13.98 31.91
C GLY A 433 5.08 -14.45 32.07
N PRO A 434 4.19 -13.57 32.53
CA PRO A 434 2.76 -13.87 32.55
C PRO A 434 2.27 -14.07 31.12
N GLN A 435 1.54 -15.18 30.91
CA GLN A 435 0.94 -15.49 29.61
C GLN A 435 -0.14 -14.46 29.28
N LEU A 436 -0.14 -13.97 28.06
CA LEU A 436 -1.20 -13.12 27.53
C LEU A 436 -2.50 -13.93 27.44
N ARG A 437 -3.56 -13.43 28.07
CA ARG A 437 -4.87 -14.09 28.07
C ARG A 437 -5.97 -13.26 27.45
N TYR A 438 -5.83 -11.93 27.47
CA TYR A 438 -6.89 -11.03 27.06
C TYR A 438 -6.39 -9.89 26.19
N LEU A 439 -7.23 -9.54 25.22
CA LEU A 439 -7.13 -8.32 24.41
C LEU A 439 -8.41 -7.50 24.60
N LEU A 440 -8.27 -6.25 24.98
CA LEU A 440 -9.35 -5.28 24.96
C LEU A 440 -9.08 -4.23 23.88
N LEU A 441 -10.04 -4.07 22.96
CA LEU A 441 -10.08 -3.00 21.97
C LEU A 441 -11.01 -1.90 22.49
N LEU A 442 -10.44 -0.83 23.05
CA LEU A 442 -11.20 0.27 23.66
C LEU A 442 -11.35 1.42 22.66
N GLY A 443 -12.42 1.40 21.91
CA GLY A 443 -12.75 2.30 20.81
C GLY A 443 -13.54 1.58 19.72
N ASP A 444 -14.38 2.34 19.03
CA ASP A 444 -15.19 1.80 17.94
C ASP A 444 -14.35 1.50 16.68
N GLY A 445 -14.90 0.70 15.80
CA GLY A 445 -14.39 0.41 14.46
C GLY A 445 -15.40 0.75 13.38
N SER A 446 -14.96 0.80 12.14
CA SER A 446 -15.83 1.09 11.01
C SER A 446 -15.51 0.15 9.84
N TYR A 447 -16.50 -0.07 8.96
CA TYR A 447 -16.25 -0.70 7.66
C TYR A 447 -15.38 0.20 6.75
N GLU A 448 -15.34 1.50 7.02
CA GLU A 448 -14.55 2.49 6.30
C GLU A 448 -13.23 2.77 7.03
N ASN A 449 -12.28 1.85 6.92
CA ASN A 449 -11.03 1.90 7.66
C ASN A 449 -10.07 3.03 7.23
N LYS A 450 -10.22 3.58 6.01
CA LYS A 450 -9.31 4.61 5.48
C LYS A 450 -9.60 6.02 6.00
N THR A 451 -10.83 6.29 6.44
CA THR A 451 -11.22 7.59 6.96
C THR A 451 -11.03 7.63 8.48
N PRO A 452 -10.06 8.40 8.99
CA PRO A 452 -9.83 8.49 10.44
C PRO A 452 -10.86 9.39 11.13
N PRO A 453 -10.99 9.32 12.48
CA PRO A 453 -11.73 10.31 13.25
C PRO A 453 -11.19 11.74 13.03
N PRO A 454 -12.06 12.80 13.07
CA PRO A 454 -13.50 12.75 13.39
C PRO A 454 -14.42 12.45 12.22
N GLY A 455 -13.89 12.12 11.03
CA GLY A 455 -14.69 11.85 9.83
C GLY A 455 -15.55 10.58 9.95
N ASN A 456 -15.12 9.60 10.76
CA ASN A 456 -15.89 8.43 11.12
C ASN A 456 -15.46 7.91 12.52
N SER A 457 -16.02 6.78 12.97
CA SER A 457 -15.71 6.18 14.27
C SER A 457 -14.58 5.14 14.25
N SER A 458 -13.78 5.07 13.19
CA SER A 458 -12.67 4.10 13.09
C SER A 458 -11.49 4.47 14.01
N PHE A 459 -11.67 4.32 15.32
CA PHE A 459 -10.63 4.55 16.32
C PHE A 459 -9.62 3.40 16.37
N ILE A 460 -10.11 2.17 16.18
CA ILE A 460 -9.31 0.95 16.07
C ILE A 460 -9.79 0.21 14.83
N PRO A 461 -8.93 -0.06 13.83
CA PRO A 461 -9.35 -0.67 12.58
C PRO A 461 -10.02 -2.03 12.81
N THR A 462 -10.87 -2.42 11.88
CA THR A 462 -11.49 -3.74 11.85
C THR A 462 -10.86 -4.56 10.74
N TRP A 463 -10.67 -5.85 10.98
CA TRP A 463 -10.49 -6.78 9.88
C TRP A 463 -11.85 -7.08 9.24
N GLN A 464 -11.87 -7.24 7.91
CA GLN A 464 -13.10 -7.49 7.16
C GLN A 464 -12.87 -8.61 6.16
N SER A 465 -13.92 -9.39 5.91
CA SER A 465 -13.94 -10.35 4.81
C SER A 465 -13.81 -9.66 3.44
N VAL A 466 -13.47 -10.41 2.40
CA VAL A 466 -13.30 -9.85 1.05
C VAL A 466 -14.62 -9.36 0.47
N ASN A 467 -15.67 -10.18 0.58
CA ASN A 467 -16.94 -9.98 -0.12
C ASN A 467 -17.71 -8.76 0.40
N SER A 468 -18.21 -7.92 -0.52
CA SER A 468 -19.07 -6.76 -0.24
C SER A 468 -20.35 -6.76 -1.07
N THR A 469 -20.79 -7.95 -1.51
CA THR A 469 -22.00 -8.11 -2.35
C THR A 469 -22.97 -9.17 -1.83
N ILE A 470 -22.58 -9.95 -0.83
CA ILE A 470 -23.39 -11.02 -0.24
C ILE A 470 -23.37 -10.87 1.28
N GLY A 471 -24.50 -10.47 1.87
CA GLY A 471 -24.59 -10.13 3.30
C GLY A 471 -24.13 -11.25 4.24
N VAL A 472 -24.48 -12.50 3.95
CA VAL A 472 -24.09 -13.66 4.77
C VAL A 472 -22.63 -14.09 4.64
N LEU A 473 -21.90 -13.55 3.65
CA LEU A 473 -20.48 -13.79 3.43
C LEU A 473 -19.62 -12.55 3.76
N SER A 474 -20.26 -11.45 4.18
CA SER A 474 -19.59 -10.19 4.47
C SER A 474 -19.71 -9.87 5.96
N PHE A 475 -18.56 -9.78 6.63
CA PHE A 475 -18.51 -9.54 8.06
C PHE A 475 -17.20 -8.84 8.44
N THR A 476 -17.23 -8.21 9.61
CA THR A 476 -16.05 -7.75 10.34
C THR A 476 -15.79 -8.70 11.50
N SER A 477 -14.54 -8.92 11.86
CA SER A 477 -14.19 -9.76 13.00
C SER A 477 -13.02 -9.19 13.77
N ASP A 478 -13.16 -9.13 15.09
CA ASP A 478 -12.07 -8.85 16.00
C ASP A 478 -11.26 -10.11 16.33
N ASP A 479 -11.80 -11.31 16.07
CA ASP A 479 -11.10 -12.59 16.22
C ASP A 479 -9.78 -12.63 15.45
N PHE A 480 -9.71 -11.89 14.34
CA PHE A 480 -8.47 -11.68 13.58
C PHE A 480 -7.26 -11.34 14.43
N TYR A 481 -7.46 -10.56 15.49
CA TYR A 481 -6.37 -10.13 16.38
C TYR A 481 -5.89 -11.22 17.34
N GLY A 482 -6.64 -12.31 17.46
CA GLY A 482 -6.30 -13.45 18.30
C GLY A 482 -5.87 -14.70 17.56
N LEU A 483 -5.78 -14.64 16.23
CA LEU A 483 -5.21 -15.69 15.37
C LEU A 483 -3.69 -15.49 15.34
N LEU A 484 -2.95 -16.12 16.25
CA LEU A 484 -1.55 -15.77 16.51
C LEU A 484 -0.56 -16.86 16.10
N ASP A 485 -1.00 -18.06 15.76
CA ASP A 485 -0.13 -19.15 15.35
C ASP A 485 0.39 -19.00 13.91
N GLU A 486 1.50 -19.67 13.61
CA GLU A 486 2.09 -19.66 12.27
C GLU A 486 1.13 -20.28 11.25
N GLY A 487 0.95 -19.61 10.11
CA GLY A 487 0.06 -20.04 9.04
C GLY A 487 -1.40 -19.66 9.23
N GLU A 488 -1.81 -19.18 10.39
CA GLU A 488 -3.15 -18.65 10.62
C GLU A 488 -3.32 -17.26 10.05
N GLY A 489 -4.54 -16.82 9.91
CA GLY A 489 -4.89 -15.46 9.51
C GLY A 489 -6.13 -15.38 8.65
N GLU A 490 -6.43 -14.18 8.17
CA GLU A 490 -7.74 -13.85 7.60
C GLU A 490 -8.88 -14.23 8.55
N ALA A 491 -9.65 -15.27 8.27
CA ALA A 491 -10.74 -15.78 9.11
C ALA A 491 -10.57 -17.27 9.43
N ASP A 492 -9.36 -17.80 9.30
CA ASP A 492 -9.04 -19.21 9.51
C ASP A 492 -7.99 -19.37 10.61
N GLY A 493 -8.33 -20.14 11.64
CA GLY A 493 -7.50 -20.39 12.81
C GLY A 493 -8.29 -20.55 14.10
N PHE A 494 -7.57 -20.72 15.21
CA PHE A 494 -8.11 -20.80 16.55
C PHE A 494 -7.72 -19.56 17.37
N LEU A 495 -8.61 -19.13 18.26
CA LEU A 495 -8.31 -18.03 19.16
C LEU A 495 -7.35 -18.46 20.26
N ASP A 496 -6.19 -17.83 20.32
CA ASP A 496 -5.19 -18.04 21.38
C ASP A 496 -5.50 -17.26 22.66
N ILE A 497 -6.30 -16.18 22.55
CA ILE A 497 -6.62 -15.26 23.65
C ILE A 497 -8.08 -14.83 23.60
N GLY A 498 -8.63 -14.46 24.76
CA GLY A 498 -9.95 -13.84 24.84
C GLY A 498 -9.95 -12.41 24.30
N ILE A 499 -10.90 -12.06 23.46
CA ILE A 499 -10.98 -10.74 22.83
C ILE A 499 -12.30 -10.07 23.18
N GLY A 500 -12.25 -8.78 23.51
CA GLY A 500 -13.41 -7.94 23.67
C GLY A 500 -13.22 -6.57 23.07
N ARG A 501 -14.29 -5.99 22.49
CA ARG A 501 -14.31 -4.58 22.09
C ARG A 501 -15.32 -3.82 22.91
N LEU A 502 -14.91 -2.68 23.45
CA LEU A 502 -15.81 -1.67 23.99
C LEU A 502 -15.94 -0.55 22.94
N PRO A 503 -17.02 -0.53 22.16
CA PRO A 503 -17.24 0.51 21.15
C PRO A 503 -17.48 1.85 21.84
N ALA A 504 -16.63 2.83 21.57
CA ALA A 504 -16.71 4.18 22.13
C ALA A 504 -16.57 5.20 21.00
N PHE A 505 -17.53 6.12 20.93
CA PHE A 505 -17.59 7.18 19.91
C PHE A 505 -17.02 8.50 20.44
N GLY A 506 -16.83 8.62 21.76
CA GLY A 506 -16.31 9.79 22.45
C GLY A 506 -16.34 9.62 23.97
N PRO A 507 -15.71 10.53 24.73
CA PRO A 507 -15.61 10.41 26.20
C PRO A 507 -16.95 10.30 26.94
N LEU A 508 -18.03 10.83 26.35
CA LEU A 508 -19.36 10.79 26.96
C LEU A 508 -20.07 9.43 26.79
N SER A 509 -19.66 8.60 25.84
CA SER A 509 -20.28 7.28 25.62
C SER A 509 -20.03 6.30 26.77
N PHE A 510 -19.00 6.51 27.58
CA PHE A 510 -18.71 5.70 28.76
C PHE A 510 -19.55 6.06 30.00
N ARG A 511 -20.28 7.19 29.99
CA ARG A 511 -21.08 7.64 31.13
C ARG A 511 -22.48 7.05 31.19
N THR A 512 -23.00 6.56 30.07
CA THR A 512 -24.38 6.08 29.95
C THR A 512 -24.56 4.61 30.34
N GLU A 513 -23.47 3.85 30.48
CA GLU A 513 -23.53 2.43 30.86
C GLU A 513 -23.43 2.17 32.37
N ARG A 514 -23.47 3.21 33.19
CA ARG A 514 -23.49 3.14 34.64
C ARG A 514 -24.88 3.48 35.23
N GLY A 515 -25.95 3.12 34.54
CA GLY A 515 -27.30 3.29 35.03
C GLY A 515 -27.99 1.98 35.34
#